data_eed65349d4fac250d41bf7f0599c7f9d
#
_entry.id   eed65349d4fac250d41bf7f0599c7f9d
#
_cell.length_a   1.000
_cell.length_b   1.000
_cell.length_c   1.000
_cell.angle_alpha   90.00
_cell.angle_beta   90.00
_cell.angle_gamma   90.00
#
_symmetry.space_group_name_H-M   'P 1'
#
loop_
_entity.id
_entity.type
_entity.pdbx_description
1 polymer ?
#
loop_
_entity_poly.entity_id
_entity_poly.type
_entity_poly.pdbx_seq_one_letter_code
_entity_poly.pdbx_strand_id
1 'polypeptide(L)'
;GLFPIPKGMTKKKFYEMKLNEYESLKNEQRDEIELNNGNTVLNISKRLPEGGTLQNSINITEIKKGEKSLKQLRDSIEIIPNMLMLWDKDNQLIMANKEARNIQKKMGFDLKPGVSRWDMLDAGLKSGCIDTPDGTSPAEWIKNRKKAMVSLTSQEKVESVINFKKKKMVILGTSTRLK
;
A
#
# COMPACT_ATOMS: atom_id res chain seq x y z
N GLY A 1 -29.52 -2.59 22.34
CA GLY A 1 -28.77 -3.84 22.14
C GLY A 1 -27.43 -3.60 21.46
N LEU A 2 -26.47 -4.48 21.69
CA LEU A 2 -25.13 -4.39 21.10
C LEU A 2 -25.14 -4.68 19.58
N PHE A 3 -25.98 -5.62 19.16
CA PHE A 3 -26.05 -6.00 17.74
C PHE A 3 -26.90 -5.02 16.92
N PRO A 4 -26.46 -4.63 15.75
CA PRO A 4 -27.23 -3.79 14.84
C PRO A 4 -28.41 -4.61 14.27
N ILE A 5 -29.61 -4.09 14.47
CA ILE A 5 -30.81 -4.67 13.85
C ILE A 5 -31.07 -3.89 12.56
N PRO A 6 -31.23 -4.55 11.40
CA PRO A 6 -31.50 -3.89 10.13
C PRO A 6 -32.71 -2.96 10.23
N LYS A 7 -32.61 -1.80 9.56
CA LYS A 7 -33.65 -0.79 9.56
C LYS A 7 -34.97 -1.38 9.05
N GLY A 8 -36.05 -1.21 9.84
CA GLY A 8 -37.37 -1.76 9.52
C GLY A 8 -37.61 -3.21 10.01
N MET A 9 -36.63 -3.83 10.69
CA MET A 9 -36.79 -5.18 11.24
C MET A 9 -37.05 -5.12 12.75
N THR A 10 -38.01 -5.90 13.24
CA THR A 10 -38.25 -6.05 14.69
C THR A 10 -37.22 -6.98 15.32
N LYS A 11 -36.95 -6.80 16.62
CA LYS A 11 -36.06 -7.71 17.38
C LYS A 11 -36.45 -9.17 17.20
N LYS A 12 -37.76 -9.48 17.31
CA LYS A 12 -38.26 -10.85 17.17
C LYS A 12 -37.91 -11.45 15.82
N LYS A 13 -38.21 -10.72 14.74
CA LYS A 13 -37.88 -11.16 13.37
C LYS A 13 -36.38 -11.32 13.15
N PHE A 14 -35.57 -10.47 13.74
CA PHE A 14 -34.11 -10.58 13.68
C PHE A 14 -33.60 -11.84 14.37
N TYR A 15 -34.13 -12.15 15.57
CA TYR A 15 -33.75 -13.38 16.27
C TYR A 15 -34.20 -14.63 15.53
N GLU A 16 -35.43 -14.66 15.00
CA GLU A 16 -35.93 -15.77 14.19
C GLU A 16 -35.06 -16.01 12.94
N MET A 17 -34.68 -14.93 12.26
CA MET A 17 -33.75 -15.01 11.11
C MET A 17 -32.39 -15.60 11.51
N LYS A 18 -31.80 -15.12 12.61
CA LYS A 18 -30.51 -15.63 13.10
C LYS A 18 -30.59 -17.10 13.55
N LEU A 19 -31.68 -17.50 14.17
CA LEU A 19 -31.90 -18.88 14.56
C LEU A 19 -31.94 -19.81 13.33
N ASN A 20 -32.72 -19.43 12.32
CA ASN A 20 -32.80 -20.18 11.06
C ASN A 20 -31.45 -20.24 10.35
N GLU A 21 -30.67 -19.16 10.37
CA GLU A 21 -29.30 -19.13 9.83
C GLU A 21 -28.39 -20.14 10.52
N TYR A 22 -28.43 -20.20 11.87
CA TYR A 22 -27.64 -21.18 12.64
C TYR A 22 -28.12 -22.62 12.44
N GLU A 23 -29.42 -22.87 12.34
CA GLU A 23 -30.00 -24.21 12.10
C GLU A 23 -29.65 -24.70 10.69
N SER A 24 -29.59 -23.81 9.70
CA SER A 24 -29.25 -24.13 8.32
C SER A 24 -27.75 -24.23 8.04
N LEU A 25 -26.90 -23.94 9.03
CA LEU A 25 -25.46 -23.92 8.88
C LEU A 25 -24.92 -25.32 8.55
N LYS A 26 -24.31 -25.49 7.38
CA LYS A 26 -23.72 -26.76 6.93
C LYS A 26 -22.23 -26.89 7.21
N ASN A 27 -21.52 -25.75 7.21
CA ASN A 27 -20.08 -25.66 7.37
C ASN A 27 -19.72 -24.54 8.36
N GLU A 28 -18.44 -24.15 8.37
CA GLU A 28 -17.97 -22.97 9.09
C GLU A 28 -18.39 -21.70 8.34
N GLN A 29 -18.96 -20.76 9.07
CA GLN A 29 -19.32 -19.41 8.60
C GLN A 29 -18.53 -18.37 9.40
N ARG A 30 -18.09 -17.32 8.72
CA ARG A 30 -17.35 -16.20 9.31
C ARG A 30 -18.03 -14.90 8.94
N ASP A 31 -18.44 -14.14 9.96
CA ASP A 31 -19.14 -12.87 9.79
C ASP A 31 -18.42 -11.78 10.55
N GLU A 32 -18.10 -10.67 9.89
CA GLU A 32 -17.65 -9.45 10.54
C GLU A 32 -18.88 -8.59 10.88
N ILE A 33 -19.04 -8.24 12.15
CA ILE A 33 -20.19 -7.48 12.62
C ILE A 33 -19.69 -6.22 13.32
N GLU A 34 -20.09 -5.06 12.83
CA GLU A 34 -19.90 -3.80 13.53
C GLU A 34 -21.03 -3.62 14.57
N LEU A 35 -20.66 -3.55 15.83
CA LEU A 35 -21.59 -3.39 16.95
C LEU A 35 -21.99 -1.92 17.12
N ASN A 36 -23.16 -1.67 17.75
CA ASN A 36 -23.66 -0.34 18.02
C ASN A 36 -22.76 0.53 18.93
N ASN A 37 -21.82 -0.07 19.63
CA ASN A 37 -20.80 0.63 20.43
C ASN A 37 -19.51 0.97 19.64
N GLY A 38 -19.51 0.72 18.33
CA GLY A 38 -18.37 0.99 17.44
C GLY A 38 -17.29 -0.09 17.44
N ASN A 39 -17.47 -1.18 18.17
CA ASN A 39 -16.56 -2.32 18.10
C ASN A 39 -16.89 -3.21 16.90
N THR A 40 -15.87 -3.85 16.34
CA THR A 40 -16.04 -4.86 15.29
C THR A 40 -15.67 -6.23 15.85
N VAL A 41 -16.56 -7.19 15.66
CA VAL A 41 -16.37 -8.59 16.08
C VAL A 41 -16.35 -9.50 14.85
N LEU A 42 -15.40 -10.42 14.80
CA LEU A 42 -15.42 -11.56 13.91
C LEU A 42 -16.13 -12.72 14.62
N ASN A 43 -17.30 -13.08 14.13
CA ASN A 43 -18.02 -14.28 14.58
C ASN A 43 -17.66 -15.44 13.69
N ILE A 44 -17.23 -16.54 14.30
CA ILE A 44 -16.98 -17.82 13.64
C ILE A 44 -17.99 -18.81 14.17
N SER A 45 -18.90 -19.27 13.33
CA SER A 45 -19.93 -20.25 13.68
C SER A 45 -19.67 -21.56 12.96
N LYS A 46 -19.68 -22.68 13.66
CA LYS A 46 -19.43 -24.00 13.10
C LYS A 46 -20.47 -25.01 13.57
N ARG A 47 -21.02 -25.80 12.66
CA ARG A 47 -21.90 -26.91 13.00
C ARG A 47 -21.09 -28.05 13.59
N LEU A 48 -21.57 -28.61 14.70
CA LEU A 48 -20.96 -29.78 15.33
C LEU A 48 -21.54 -31.08 14.73
N PRO A 49 -20.75 -32.17 14.64
CA PRO A 49 -21.20 -33.44 14.07
C PRO A 49 -22.39 -34.02 14.81
N GLU A 50 -22.44 -33.83 16.12
CA GLU A 50 -23.49 -34.35 17.02
C GLU A 50 -24.73 -33.47 17.08
N GLY A 51 -24.79 -32.42 16.25
CA GLY A 51 -25.80 -31.38 16.32
C GLY A 51 -25.30 -30.17 17.18
N GLY A 52 -26.07 -29.11 17.18
CA GLY A 52 -25.65 -27.88 17.84
C GLY A 52 -24.67 -27.04 17.01
N THR A 53 -24.29 -25.88 17.54
CA THR A 53 -23.41 -24.91 16.87
C THR A 53 -22.37 -24.39 17.87
N LEU A 54 -21.11 -24.45 17.49
CA LEU A 54 -20.03 -23.76 18.19
C LEU A 54 -19.92 -22.35 17.62
N GLN A 55 -19.92 -21.36 18.50
CA GLN A 55 -19.73 -19.96 18.11
C GLN A 55 -18.55 -19.37 18.88
N ASN A 56 -17.67 -18.71 18.16
CA ASN A 56 -16.55 -17.94 18.71
C ASN A 56 -16.63 -16.52 18.20
N SER A 57 -16.49 -15.54 19.11
CA SER A 57 -16.53 -14.11 18.79
C SER A 57 -15.21 -13.48 19.19
N ILE A 58 -14.50 -12.92 18.24
CA ILE A 58 -13.20 -12.28 18.43
C ILE A 58 -13.36 -10.78 18.18
N ASN A 59 -12.91 -9.96 19.12
CA ASN A 59 -12.87 -8.52 18.92
C ASN A 59 -11.70 -8.17 17.98
N ILE A 60 -12.02 -7.65 16.80
CA ILE A 60 -11.05 -7.24 15.78
C ILE A 60 -11.03 -5.72 15.55
N THR A 61 -11.58 -4.94 16.48
CA THR A 61 -11.71 -3.49 16.37
C THR A 61 -10.38 -2.79 16.06
N GLU A 62 -9.34 -3.14 16.80
CA GLU A 62 -8.02 -2.51 16.62
C GLU A 62 -7.38 -2.91 15.26
N ILE A 63 -7.59 -4.14 14.83
CA ILE A 63 -7.16 -4.60 13.50
C ILE A 63 -7.85 -3.76 12.42
N LYS A 64 -9.17 -3.60 12.51
CA LYS A 64 -9.94 -2.81 11.52
C LYS A 64 -9.57 -1.32 11.54
N LYS A 65 -9.32 -0.75 12.70
CA LYS A 65 -8.81 0.62 12.79
C LYS A 65 -7.44 0.76 12.13
N GLY A 66 -6.54 -0.18 12.37
CA GLY A 66 -5.22 -0.21 11.74
C GLY A 66 -5.31 -0.32 10.21
N GLU A 67 -6.11 -1.23 9.68
CA GLU A 67 -6.37 -1.38 8.24
C GLU A 67 -6.91 -0.08 7.63
N LYS A 68 -7.89 0.57 8.28
CA LYS A 68 -8.46 1.85 7.84
C LYS A 68 -7.41 2.96 7.82
N SER A 69 -6.60 3.05 8.87
CA SER A 69 -5.53 4.07 8.95
C SER A 69 -4.46 3.86 7.87
N LEU A 70 -4.05 2.62 7.62
CA LEU A 70 -3.11 2.29 6.55
C LEU A 70 -3.69 2.62 5.17
N LYS A 71 -4.97 2.34 4.94
CA LYS A 71 -5.65 2.71 3.70
C LYS A 71 -5.68 4.23 3.53
N GLN A 72 -6.06 4.97 4.57
CA GLN A 72 -6.08 6.45 4.52
C GLN A 72 -4.69 7.04 4.24
N LEU A 73 -3.65 6.49 4.86
CA LEU A 73 -2.27 6.90 4.59
C LEU A 73 -1.88 6.64 3.14
N ARG A 74 -2.18 5.44 2.62
CA ARG A 74 -1.94 5.10 1.22
C ARG A 74 -2.67 6.05 0.27
N ASP A 75 -3.95 6.28 0.51
CA ASP A 75 -4.76 7.17 -0.33
C ASP A 75 -4.22 8.62 -0.30
N SER A 76 -3.75 9.07 0.87
CA SER A 76 -3.09 10.38 1.01
C SER A 76 -1.79 10.48 0.20
N ILE A 77 -0.98 9.43 0.19
CA ILE A 77 0.25 9.37 -0.60
C ILE A 77 -0.06 9.40 -2.11
N GLU A 78 -1.13 8.74 -2.53
CA GLU A 78 -1.53 8.67 -3.95
C GLU A 78 -1.92 10.04 -4.54
N ILE A 79 -2.43 10.97 -3.73
CA ILE A 79 -2.85 12.31 -4.18
C ILE A 79 -1.74 13.37 -4.10
N ILE A 80 -0.57 13.06 -3.55
CA ILE A 80 0.56 13.99 -3.50
C ILE A 80 0.96 14.36 -4.94
N PRO A 81 1.03 15.66 -5.29
CA PRO A 81 1.32 16.12 -6.65
C PRO A 81 2.80 15.97 -7.04
N ASN A 82 3.65 15.57 -6.12
CA ASN A 82 5.06 15.30 -6.36
C ASN A 82 5.31 13.81 -6.52
N MET A 83 6.35 13.46 -7.30
CA MET A 83 6.78 12.06 -7.39
C MET A 83 7.25 11.57 -6.03
N LEU A 84 6.66 10.49 -5.55
CA LEU A 84 7.11 9.79 -4.35
C LEU A 84 7.38 8.33 -4.67
N MET A 85 8.59 7.89 -4.37
CA MET A 85 9.03 6.50 -4.54
C MET A 85 9.71 6.03 -3.27
N LEU A 86 9.32 4.89 -2.77
CA LEU A 86 9.93 4.22 -1.63
C LEU A 86 10.66 2.98 -2.11
N TRP A 87 11.91 2.85 -1.71
CA TRP A 87 12.81 1.77 -2.07
C TRP A 87 13.27 1.03 -0.82
N ASP A 88 13.45 -0.28 -0.92
CA ASP A 88 14.01 -1.06 0.18
C ASP A 88 15.55 -0.90 0.28
N LYS A 89 16.15 -1.63 1.22
CA LYS A 89 17.62 -1.62 1.45
C LYS A 89 18.42 -2.13 0.23
N ASP A 90 17.80 -2.94 -0.61
CA ASP A 90 18.40 -3.54 -1.81
C ASP A 90 18.08 -2.71 -3.06
N ASN A 91 17.50 -1.49 -2.88
CA ASN A 91 17.05 -0.57 -3.93
C ASN A 91 15.99 -1.18 -4.86
N GLN A 92 15.14 -2.06 -4.32
CA GLN A 92 13.94 -2.53 -5.00
C GLN A 92 12.76 -1.63 -4.65
N LEU A 93 11.91 -1.34 -5.62
CA LEU A 93 10.74 -0.48 -5.41
C LEU A 93 9.73 -1.17 -4.49
N ILE A 94 9.44 -0.56 -3.35
CA ILE A 94 8.35 -0.96 -2.47
C ILE A 94 7.05 -0.32 -2.97
N MET A 95 7.09 0.99 -3.23
CA MET A 95 5.91 1.78 -3.56
C MET A 95 6.27 3.00 -4.42
N ALA A 96 5.37 3.36 -5.31
CA ALA A 96 5.38 4.65 -6.02
C ALA A 96 3.96 5.23 -6.01
N ASN A 97 3.82 6.53 -5.80
CA ASN A 97 2.51 7.17 -5.90
C ASN A 97 2.07 7.36 -7.36
N LYS A 98 0.83 7.76 -7.54
CA LYS A 98 0.21 7.95 -8.88
C LYS A 98 1.05 8.87 -9.77
N GLU A 99 1.57 9.97 -9.23
CA GLU A 99 2.37 10.93 -10.01
C GLU A 99 3.69 10.32 -10.48
N ALA A 100 4.40 9.58 -9.62
CA ALA A 100 5.60 8.87 -10.00
C ALA A 100 5.34 7.86 -11.13
N ARG A 101 4.28 7.06 -11.01
CA ARG A 101 3.90 6.09 -12.05
C ARG A 101 3.55 6.78 -13.37
N ASN A 102 2.79 7.88 -13.31
CA ASN A 102 2.40 8.64 -14.51
C ASN A 102 3.62 9.19 -15.25
N ILE A 103 4.55 9.81 -14.52
CA ILE A 103 5.75 10.39 -15.13
C ILE A 103 6.63 9.30 -15.72
N GLN A 104 6.88 8.21 -15.00
CA GLN A 104 7.71 7.09 -15.48
C GLN A 104 7.08 6.38 -16.68
N LYS A 105 5.77 6.19 -16.68
CA LYS A 105 5.05 5.62 -17.82
C LYS A 105 5.20 6.50 -19.09
N LYS A 106 5.13 7.82 -18.93
CA LYS A 106 5.37 8.76 -20.03
C LYS A 106 6.82 8.68 -20.57
N MET A 107 7.76 8.20 -19.77
CA MET A 107 9.15 7.96 -20.15
C MET A 107 9.38 6.55 -20.70
N GLY A 108 8.35 5.73 -20.81
CA GLY A 108 8.44 4.36 -21.32
C GLY A 108 8.84 3.33 -20.28
N PHE A 109 8.77 3.68 -18.98
CA PHE A 109 9.12 2.79 -17.88
C PHE A 109 7.92 2.51 -16.99
N ASP A 110 7.62 1.22 -16.75
CA ASP A 110 6.49 0.79 -15.90
C ASP A 110 6.99 0.49 -14.50
N LEU A 111 6.62 1.37 -13.54
CA LEU A 111 6.97 1.21 -12.13
C LEU A 111 6.06 0.18 -11.45
N LYS A 112 6.63 -0.98 -11.14
CA LYS A 112 5.99 -2.04 -10.35
C LYS A 112 6.80 -2.34 -9.10
N PRO A 113 6.20 -2.76 -7.99
CA PRO A 113 6.94 -3.27 -6.84
C PRO A 113 7.97 -4.33 -7.25
N GLY A 114 9.17 -4.28 -6.67
CA GLY A 114 10.29 -5.15 -7.00
C GLY A 114 11.17 -4.70 -8.17
N VAL A 115 10.84 -3.61 -8.85
CA VAL A 115 11.73 -3.04 -9.90
C VAL A 115 12.96 -2.44 -9.23
N SER A 116 14.14 -2.70 -9.81
CA SER A 116 15.39 -2.11 -9.36
C SER A 116 15.47 -0.60 -9.71
N ARG A 117 15.85 0.22 -8.73
CA ARG A 117 16.17 1.63 -8.97
C ARG A 117 17.20 1.82 -10.06
N TRP A 118 18.18 0.95 -10.09
CA TRP A 118 19.31 1.06 -11.03
C TRP A 118 18.91 0.70 -12.45
N ASP A 119 18.04 -0.30 -12.60
CA ASP A 119 17.49 -0.69 -13.91
C ASP A 119 16.59 0.41 -14.48
N MET A 120 15.80 1.05 -13.60
CA MET A 120 14.99 2.19 -14.00
C MET A 120 15.86 3.36 -14.51
N LEU A 121 16.93 3.70 -13.80
CA LEU A 121 17.84 4.77 -14.22
C LEU A 121 18.62 4.40 -15.50
N ASP A 122 19.09 3.16 -15.61
CA ASP A 122 19.78 2.68 -16.80
C ASP A 122 18.88 2.69 -18.05
N ALA A 123 17.62 2.24 -17.89
CA ALA A 123 16.62 2.32 -18.96
C ALA A 123 16.35 3.77 -19.38
N GLY A 124 16.27 4.71 -18.41
CA GLY A 124 16.10 6.13 -18.68
C GLY A 124 17.28 6.74 -19.46
N LEU A 125 18.51 6.35 -19.13
CA LEU A 125 19.72 6.76 -19.85
C LEU A 125 19.77 6.17 -21.27
N LYS A 126 19.54 4.87 -21.41
CA LYS A 126 19.54 4.18 -22.71
C LYS A 126 18.48 4.71 -23.66
N SER A 127 17.32 5.06 -23.15
CA SER A 127 16.25 5.67 -23.97
C SER A 127 16.49 7.15 -24.30
N GLY A 128 17.54 7.77 -23.74
CA GLY A 128 17.82 9.20 -23.86
C GLY A 128 16.77 10.08 -23.19
N CYS A 129 15.99 9.51 -22.25
CA CYS A 129 15.05 10.29 -21.43
C CYS A 129 15.75 11.00 -20.29
N ILE A 130 16.80 10.40 -19.74
CA ILE A 130 17.65 11.00 -18.70
C ILE A 130 18.96 11.45 -19.35
N ASP A 131 19.42 12.63 -18.95
CA ASP A 131 20.71 13.17 -19.37
C ASP A 131 21.72 13.11 -18.23
N THR A 132 22.99 12.91 -18.58
CA THR A 132 24.08 13.03 -17.63
C THR A 132 24.68 14.43 -17.71
N PRO A 133 25.29 14.95 -16.61
CA PRO A 133 26.04 16.19 -16.66
C PRO A 133 27.15 16.13 -17.73
N ASP A 134 27.47 17.28 -18.31
CA ASP A 134 28.50 17.38 -19.33
C ASP A 134 29.81 16.73 -18.89
N GLY A 135 30.38 15.90 -19.79
CA GLY A 135 31.60 15.18 -19.54
C GLY A 135 31.49 13.90 -18.68
N THR A 136 30.30 13.58 -18.21
CA THR A 136 30.09 12.37 -17.37
C THR A 136 29.49 11.24 -18.20
N SER A 137 30.15 10.08 -18.24
CA SER A 137 29.57 8.90 -18.90
C SER A 137 28.40 8.33 -18.10
N PRO A 138 27.40 7.69 -18.77
CA PRO A 138 26.28 7.03 -18.09
C PRO A 138 26.69 6.05 -16.99
N ALA A 139 27.72 5.27 -17.23
CA ALA A 139 28.23 4.29 -16.26
C ALA A 139 28.85 4.98 -15.03
N GLU A 140 29.59 6.04 -15.22
CA GLU A 140 30.22 6.83 -14.16
C GLU A 140 29.13 7.55 -13.32
N TRP A 141 28.14 8.11 -13.99
CA TRP A 141 27.01 8.77 -13.31
C TRP A 141 26.24 7.80 -12.42
N ILE A 142 25.90 6.59 -12.90
CA ILE A 142 25.26 5.56 -12.07
C ILE A 142 26.18 5.16 -10.90
N LYS A 143 27.50 4.96 -11.15
CA LYS A 143 28.47 4.60 -10.11
C LYS A 143 28.53 5.65 -9.00
N ASN A 144 28.54 6.93 -9.37
CA ASN A 144 28.59 8.03 -8.40
C ASN A 144 27.29 8.11 -7.60
N ARG A 145 26.12 7.88 -8.22
CA ARG A 145 24.84 7.81 -7.50
C ARG A 145 24.78 6.62 -6.55
N LYS A 146 25.28 5.46 -6.93
CA LYS A 146 25.36 4.30 -6.03
C LYS A 146 26.20 4.63 -4.80
N LYS A 147 27.37 5.27 -4.98
CA LYS A 147 28.22 5.69 -3.86
C LYS A 147 27.50 6.68 -2.95
N ALA A 148 26.87 7.71 -3.51
CA ALA A 148 26.13 8.70 -2.72
C ALA A 148 24.98 8.08 -1.92
N MET A 149 24.29 7.06 -2.44
CA MET A 149 23.22 6.36 -1.72
C MET A 149 23.75 5.47 -0.58
N VAL A 150 24.93 4.86 -0.76
CA VAL A 150 25.54 4.03 0.30
C VAL A 150 26.02 4.90 1.48
N SER A 151 26.50 6.11 1.19
CA SER A 151 26.97 7.05 2.22
C SER A 151 25.85 7.77 2.98
N LEU A 152 24.59 7.67 2.51
CA LEU A 152 23.45 8.32 3.17
C LEU A 152 23.20 7.74 4.57
N THR A 153 23.21 8.61 5.56
CA THR A 153 22.67 8.34 6.90
C THR A 153 21.20 8.72 6.97
N SER A 154 20.51 8.30 8.05
CA SER A 154 19.09 8.64 8.27
C SER A 154 18.84 10.13 8.52
N GLN A 155 19.88 10.94 8.71
CA GLN A 155 19.79 12.38 8.94
C GLN A 155 20.22 13.22 7.73
N GLU A 156 20.85 12.59 6.76
CA GLU A 156 21.34 13.28 5.56
C GLU A 156 20.33 13.18 4.43
N LYS A 157 20.30 14.25 3.64
CA LYS A 157 19.52 14.34 2.41
C LYS A 157 20.48 14.55 1.24
N VAL A 158 20.31 13.77 0.19
CA VAL A 158 20.99 14.02 -1.07
C VAL A 158 20.00 14.66 -2.02
N GLU A 159 20.31 15.86 -2.42
CA GLU A 159 19.60 16.55 -3.50
C GLU A 159 20.19 16.14 -4.83
N SER A 160 19.35 15.91 -5.79
CA SER A 160 19.76 15.53 -7.12
C SER A 160 18.89 16.19 -8.18
N VAL A 161 19.53 16.69 -9.22
CA VAL A 161 18.84 17.20 -10.40
C VAL A 161 18.90 16.12 -11.47
N ILE A 162 17.77 15.77 -12.05
CA ILE A 162 17.68 14.86 -13.18
C ILE A 162 17.02 15.61 -14.32
N ASN A 163 17.76 15.76 -15.41
CA ASN A 163 17.29 16.39 -16.62
C ASN A 163 16.65 15.36 -17.56
N PHE A 164 15.45 15.65 -18.01
CA PHE A 164 14.70 14.81 -18.96
C PHE A 164 14.62 15.53 -20.32
N LYS A 165 15.54 15.21 -21.23
CA LYS A 165 15.66 15.86 -22.55
C LYS A 165 14.37 15.86 -23.36
N LYS A 166 13.73 14.72 -23.49
CA LYS A 166 12.53 14.56 -24.33
C LYS A 166 11.33 15.37 -23.87
N LYS A 167 11.31 15.85 -22.63
CA LYS A 167 10.16 16.59 -22.04
C LYS A 167 10.52 17.95 -21.50
N LYS A 168 11.75 18.42 -21.68
CA LYS A 168 12.22 19.71 -21.12
C LYS A 168 11.87 19.87 -19.64
N MET A 169 11.95 18.76 -18.87
CA MET A 169 11.57 18.69 -17.47
C MET A 169 12.82 18.46 -16.62
N VAL A 170 12.92 19.21 -15.55
CA VAL A 170 13.97 19.04 -14.53
C VAL A 170 13.28 18.55 -13.27
N ILE A 171 13.77 17.45 -12.70
CA ILE A 171 13.31 16.97 -11.41
C ILE A 171 14.38 17.26 -10.37
N LEU A 172 14.01 18.05 -9.39
CA LEU A 172 14.77 18.18 -8.15
C LEU A 172 14.30 17.09 -7.20
N GLY A 173 15.15 16.12 -6.92
CA GLY A 173 14.86 15.00 -6.04
C GLY A 173 15.62 15.10 -4.73
N THR A 174 14.95 14.77 -3.64
CA THR A 174 15.58 14.60 -2.33
C THR A 174 15.48 13.13 -1.95
N SER A 175 16.61 12.51 -1.60
CA SER A 175 16.66 11.14 -1.13
C SER A 175 17.14 11.12 0.32
N THR A 176 16.46 10.35 1.17
CA THR A 176 16.86 10.11 2.55
C THR A 176 16.76 8.62 2.85
N ARG A 177 17.56 8.13 3.79
CA ARG A 177 17.49 6.75 4.27
C ARG A 177 16.52 6.69 5.44
N LEU A 178 15.53 5.82 5.35
CA LEU A 178 14.66 5.52 6.49
C LEU A 178 15.40 4.55 7.44
N LYS A 179 15.13 4.71 8.75
CA LYS A 179 15.62 3.80 9.79
C LYS A 179 14.93 2.46 9.72
#